data_910993f80401e7d6d76b0affcd7e3cc6
#
_entry.id   910993f80401e7d6d76b0affcd7e3cc6
#
_cell.length_a   1.000
_cell.length_b   1.000
_cell.length_c   1.000
_cell.angle_alpha   90.00
_cell.angle_beta   90.00
_cell.angle_gamma   90.00
#
_symmetry.space_group_name_H-M   'P 1'
#
loop_
_entity.id
_entity.type
_entity.pdbx_description
1 polymer ?
#
loop_
_entity_poly.entity_id
_entity_poly.type
_entity_poly.pdbx_seq_one_letter_code
_entity_poly.pdbx_strand_id
1 'polypeptide(L)'
;MKKLGLWIALITMAFSAKVFASLEIVITEGVDSARPIGVVPFKWKGQGSMPGDISKVVMADLMRSGKFNPVSVDKMPQYPETAEQVSFTAWATLGVDTVLVGSIEPQAGDRYLVSYELIDVLKGQVDNGQAKVLKDGNLVSSNDHVLAARQAVINGRDFRQYAHRISDIVYEKLTGVRGAFLTKIAYVIVRDRDTVEKPYQLVIADYDGCLLYTSPSPRDYAASRMPSSA
;
A
#
# COMPACT_ATOMS: atom_id res chain seq x y z
N MET A 1 10.43 21.09 72.41
CA MET A 1 10.97 21.14 71.04
C MET A 1 11.06 19.77 70.32
N LYS A 2 11.36 18.64 71.02
CA LYS A 2 11.45 17.31 70.41
C LYS A 2 10.11 16.76 69.83
N LYS A 3 8.97 17.10 70.45
CA LYS A 3 7.67 16.65 69.97
C LYS A 3 7.17 17.38 68.73
N LEU A 4 7.56 18.63 68.51
CA LEU A 4 7.18 19.40 67.32
C LEU A 4 7.90 18.88 66.04
N GLY A 5 9.16 18.46 66.16
CA GLY A 5 9.89 17.84 65.04
C GLY A 5 9.30 16.48 64.57
N LEU A 6 8.74 15.70 65.54
CA LEU A 6 8.11 14.44 65.22
C LEU A 6 6.81 14.60 64.42
N TRP A 7 6.03 15.63 64.72
CA TRP A 7 4.78 15.94 63.98
C TRP A 7 5.06 16.47 62.60
N ILE A 8 6.10 17.28 62.40
CA ILE A 8 6.51 17.76 61.07
C ILE A 8 6.99 16.61 60.21
N ALA A 9 7.77 15.65 60.75
CA ALA A 9 8.21 14.47 60.01
C ALA A 9 7.04 13.53 59.62
N LEU A 10 6.02 13.41 60.46
CA LEU A 10 4.86 12.63 60.13
C LEU A 10 3.97 13.24 59.03
N ILE A 11 3.86 14.57 59.00
CA ILE A 11 3.13 15.33 57.99
C ILE A 11 3.82 15.27 56.65
N THR A 12 5.15 15.36 56.59
CA THR A 12 5.90 15.22 55.30
C THR A 12 5.82 13.80 54.75
N MET A 13 5.74 12.77 55.60
CA MET A 13 5.61 11.38 55.15
C MET A 13 4.20 11.06 54.58
N ALA A 14 3.17 11.78 55.05
CA ALA A 14 1.79 11.62 54.56
C ALA A 14 1.57 12.29 53.19
N PHE A 15 2.44 13.22 52.78
CA PHE A 15 2.34 13.93 51.51
C PHE A 15 3.14 13.29 50.36
N SER A 16 3.67 12.06 50.53
CA SER A 16 4.27 11.28 49.46
C SER A 16 3.17 10.73 48.55
N ALA A 17 2.49 11.63 47.82
CA ALA A 17 1.55 11.27 46.79
C ALA A 17 2.33 10.52 45.71
N LYS A 18 1.97 9.25 45.48
CA LYS A 18 2.48 8.49 44.31
C LYS A 18 2.03 9.20 43.03
N VAL A 19 2.89 9.95 42.44
CA VAL A 19 2.68 10.49 41.08
C VAL A 19 2.74 9.31 40.13
N PHE A 20 1.58 8.77 39.75
CA PHE A 20 1.49 7.89 38.61
C PHE A 20 1.63 8.76 37.35
N ALA A 21 2.83 8.82 36.80
CA ALA A 21 3.02 9.34 35.47
C ALA A 21 2.46 8.31 34.49
N SER A 22 1.23 8.49 34.05
CA SER A 22 0.70 7.77 32.91
C SER A 22 1.31 8.38 31.65
N LEU A 23 2.18 7.63 30.98
CA LEU A 23 2.66 8.00 29.66
C LEU A 23 1.51 7.78 28.68
N GLU A 24 0.75 8.81 28.39
CA GLU A 24 -0.23 8.80 27.33
C GLU A 24 0.50 9.07 26.01
N ILE A 25 0.79 8.00 25.26
CA ILE A 25 1.31 8.11 23.89
C ILE A 25 0.12 8.43 22.99
N VAL A 26 -0.14 9.70 22.74
CA VAL A 26 -1.06 10.12 21.70
C VAL A 26 -0.36 9.95 20.37
N ILE A 27 -0.70 8.89 19.63
CA ILE A 27 -0.26 8.72 18.24
C ILE A 27 -1.09 9.70 17.41
N THR A 28 -0.57 10.93 17.23
CA THR A 28 -1.18 11.97 16.40
C THR A 28 -0.85 11.83 14.92
N GLU A 29 0.06 10.92 14.55
CA GLU A 29 0.31 10.58 13.16
C GLU A 29 -0.81 9.65 12.64
N GLY A 30 -1.95 10.24 12.40
CA GLY A 30 -3.11 9.59 11.82
C GLY A 30 -3.29 9.96 10.36
N VAL A 31 -4.44 9.61 9.83
CA VAL A 31 -4.88 9.82 8.43
C VAL A 31 -4.79 11.28 7.97
N ASP A 32 -4.76 12.25 8.89
CA ASP A 32 -4.67 13.69 8.59
C ASP A 32 -3.31 14.12 8.02
N SER A 33 -2.26 13.29 8.18
CA SER A 33 -0.93 13.54 7.60
C SER A 33 -0.68 12.74 6.32
N ALA A 34 -1.63 11.92 5.89
CA ALA A 34 -1.49 11.09 4.70
C ALA A 34 -1.51 11.96 3.43
N ARG A 35 -0.48 11.81 2.58
CA ARG A 35 -0.34 12.60 1.35
C ARG A 35 -1.38 12.23 0.32
N PRO A 36 -2.09 13.21 -0.28
CA PRO A 36 -3.01 12.95 -1.37
C PRO A 36 -2.28 12.36 -2.59
N ILE A 37 -2.85 11.32 -3.18
CA ILE A 37 -2.33 10.68 -4.39
C ILE A 37 -3.47 10.36 -5.35
N GLY A 38 -3.27 10.62 -6.63
CA GLY A 38 -4.17 10.20 -7.69
C GLY A 38 -3.78 8.81 -8.20
N VAL A 39 -4.64 7.83 -8.06
CA VAL A 39 -4.47 6.52 -8.72
C VAL A 39 -5.58 6.40 -9.75
N VAL A 40 -5.25 6.75 -10.99
CA VAL A 40 -6.23 6.76 -12.08
C VAL A 40 -6.61 5.33 -12.45
N PRO A 41 -7.90 5.02 -12.68
CA PRO A 41 -8.30 3.75 -13.23
C PRO A 41 -7.54 3.45 -14.53
N PHE A 42 -6.84 2.32 -14.58
CA PHE A 42 -6.05 1.95 -15.75
C PHE A 42 -6.95 1.73 -16.96
N LYS A 43 -6.58 2.32 -18.08
CA LYS A 43 -7.36 2.22 -19.30
C LYS A 43 -7.33 0.81 -19.87
N TRP A 44 -8.50 0.19 -19.97
CA TRP A 44 -8.66 -1.08 -20.66
C TRP A 44 -8.73 -0.88 -22.17
N LYS A 45 -7.82 -1.51 -22.91
CA LYS A 45 -7.72 -1.45 -24.39
C LYS A 45 -8.27 -2.71 -25.07
N GLY A 46 -8.89 -3.61 -24.29
CA GLY A 46 -9.48 -4.83 -24.82
C GLY A 46 -10.99 -4.74 -25.05
N GLN A 47 -11.54 -5.84 -25.56
CA GLN A 47 -12.99 -6.04 -25.64
C GLN A 47 -13.49 -6.76 -24.38
N GLY A 48 -14.74 -6.50 -23.99
CA GLY A 48 -15.34 -7.11 -22.80
C GLY A 48 -14.80 -6.55 -21.47
N SER A 49 -14.93 -7.35 -20.42
CA SER A 49 -14.51 -6.96 -19.07
C SER A 49 -13.02 -7.22 -18.83
N MET A 50 -12.39 -6.32 -18.09
CA MET A 50 -11.01 -6.48 -17.63
C MET A 50 -10.89 -7.64 -16.61
N PRO A 51 -9.87 -8.50 -16.71
CA PRO A 51 -9.71 -9.65 -15.82
C PRO A 51 -9.53 -9.31 -14.35
N GLY A 52 -9.01 -8.12 -14.05
CA GLY A 52 -8.79 -7.62 -12.70
C GLY A 52 -8.49 -6.14 -12.69
N ASP A 53 -8.88 -5.46 -11.62
CA ASP A 53 -8.68 -4.02 -11.45
C ASP A 53 -7.40 -3.74 -10.65
N ILE A 54 -6.31 -3.48 -11.37
CA ILE A 54 -5.01 -3.13 -10.81
C ILE A 54 -5.10 -1.84 -9.98
N SER A 55 -5.77 -0.82 -10.51
CA SER A 55 -5.85 0.50 -9.86
C SER A 55 -6.54 0.41 -8.51
N LYS A 56 -7.60 -0.38 -8.42
CA LYS A 56 -8.34 -0.58 -7.16
C LYS A 56 -7.49 -1.26 -6.10
N VAL A 57 -6.69 -2.25 -6.47
CA VAL A 57 -5.76 -2.91 -5.53
C VAL A 57 -4.70 -1.94 -5.07
N VAL A 58 -4.08 -1.18 -5.99
CA VAL A 58 -3.06 -0.18 -5.64
C VAL A 58 -3.62 0.91 -4.72
N MET A 59 -4.82 1.43 -5.01
CA MET A 59 -5.49 2.39 -4.13
C MET A 59 -5.66 1.84 -2.71
N ALA A 60 -6.14 0.61 -2.60
CA ALA A 60 -6.37 -0.03 -1.31
C ALA A 60 -5.07 -0.27 -0.53
N ASP A 61 -3.99 -0.66 -1.20
CA ASP A 61 -2.68 -0.86 -0.59
C ASP A 61 -2.11 0.45 -0.06
N LEU A 62 -2.09 1.49 -0.89
CA LEU A 62 -1.57 2.79 -0.50
C LEU A 62 -2.37 3.40 0.66
N MET A 63 -3.69 3.27 0.64
CA MET A 63 -4.55 3.69 1.75
C MET A 63 -4.22 2.94 3.04
N ARG A 64 -4.11 1.60 3.00
CA ARG A 64 -3.77 0.78 4.18
C ARG A 64 -2.39 1.09 4.75
N SER A 65 -1.47 1.60 3.95
CA SER A 65 -0.16 2.02 4.45
C SER A 65 -0.21 3.17 5.45
N GLY A 66 -1.32 3.91 5.49
CA GLY A 66 -1.50 5.12 6.31
C GLY A 66 -0.64 6.32 5.88
N LYS A 67 0.18 6.17 4.82
CA LYS A 67 1.06 7.24 4.31
C LYS A 67 0.43 8.02 3.16
N PHE A 68 -0.58 7.45 2.51
CA PHE A 68 -1.25 8.03 1.36
C PHE A 68 -2.76 8.05 1.53
N ASN A 69 -3.36 9.09 0.96
CA ASN A 69 -4.81 9.23 0.88
C ASN A 69 -5.21 9.30 -0.61
N PRO A 70 -5.54 8.15 -1.24
CA PRO A 70 -5.94 8.14 -2.63
C PRO A 70 -7.22 8.92 -2.87
N VAL A 71 -7.20 9.78 -3.88
CA VAL A 71 -8.38 10.55 -4.29
C VAL A 71 -9.43 9.60 -4.84
N SER A 72 -10.68 9.77 -4.41
CA SER A 72 -11.82 9.02 -4.92
C SER A 72 -12.02 9.27 -6.42
N VAL A 73 -12.33 8.22 -7.17
CA VAL A 73 -12.41 8.25 -8.65
C VAL A 73 -13.41 9.32 -9.15
N ASP A 74 -14.53 9.50 -8.46
CA ASP A 74 -15.56 10.49 -8.78
C ASP A 74 -15.10 11.96 -8.64
N LYS A 75 -14.03 12.20 -7.87
CA LYS A 75 -13.43 13.53 -7.67
C LYS A 75 -12.26 13.81 -8.59
N MET A 76 -11.83 12.84 -9.40
CA MET A 76 -10.70 13.02 -10.30
C MET A 76 -11.08 13.96 -11.46
N PRO A 77 -10.20 14.92 -11.81
CA PRO A 77 -10.50 15.91 -12.85
C PRO A 77 -10.42 15.31 -14.25
N GLN A 78 -9.70 14.19 -14.41
CA GLN A 78 -9.45 13.54 -15.69
C GLN A 78 -8.95 12.10 -15.50
N TYR A 79 -8.95 11.33 -16.61
CA TYR A 79 -8.51 9.92 -16.64
C TYR A 79 -7.42 9.72 -17.71
N PRO A 80 -6.21 10.27 -17.50
CA PRO A 80 -5.11 10.13 -18.45
C PRO A 80 -4.55 8.70 -18.46
N GLU A 81 -4.01 8.27 -19.60
CA GLU A 81 -3.35 6.97 -19.79
C GLU A 81 -1.82 7.08 -19.68
N THR A 82 -1.28 8.27 -20.03
CA THR A 82 0.16 8.57 -20.06
C THR A 82 0.46 9.91 -19.40
N ALA A 83 1.72 10.15 -19.06
CA ALA A 83 2.18 11.41 -18.47
C ALA A 83 1.87 12.63 -19.36
N GLU A 84 1.94 12.46 -20.68
CA GLU A 84 1.69 13.54 -21.64
C GLU A 84 0.27 14.07 -21.61
N GLN A 85 -0.69 13.24 -21.17
CA GLN A 85 -2.10 13.60 -21.09
C GLN A 85 -2.47 14.24 -19.74
N VAL A 86 -1.54 14.29 -18.79
CA VAL A 86 -1.82 14.80 -17.43
C VAL A 86 -1.91 16.32 -17.44
N SER A 87 -3.05 16.86 -17.04
CA SER A 87 -3.20 18.29 -16.74
C SER A 87 -2.69 18.59 -15.33
N PHE A 88 -1.44 18.99 -15.22
CA PHE A 88 -0.80 19.24 -13.91
C PHE A 88 -1.57 20.27 -13.08
N THR A 89 -2.07 21.32 -13.70
CA THR A 89 -2.86 22.36 -13.01
C THR A 89 -4.14 21.80 -12.39
N ALA A 90 -4.85 20.92 -13.11
CA ALA A 90 -6.09 20.34 -12.61
C ALA A 90 -5.86 19.45 -11.37
N TRP A 91 -4.80 18.66 -11.38
CA TRP A 91 -4.43 17.82 -10.24
C TRP A 91 -3.88 18.63 -9.06
N ALA A 92 -3.06 19.65 -9.32
CA ALA A 92 -2.55 20.54 -8.28
C ALA A 92 -3.66 21.30 -7.55
N THR A 93 -4.72 21.69 -8.26
CA THR A 93 -5.90 22.34 -7.65
C THR A 93 -6.61 21.44 -6.64
N LEU A 94 -6.54 20.11 -6.80
CA LEU A 94 -7.04 19.14 -5.83
C LEU A 94 -6.07 18.89 -4.68
N GLY A 95 -4.91 19.53 -4.66
CA GLY A 95 -3.86 19.28 -3.67
C GLY A 95 -3.17 17.94 -3.86
N VAL A 96 -3.18 17.37 -5.05
CA VAL A 96 -2.54 16.08 -5.35
C VAL A 96 -1.13 16.32 -5.87
N ASP A 97 -0.15 15.77 -5.16
CA ASP A 97 1.28 15.91 -5.49
C ASP A 97 1.78 14.87 -6.49
N THR A 98 1.11 13.74 -6.56
CA THR A 98 1.56 12.59 -7.37
C THR A 98 0.38 11.87 -8.00
N VAL A 99 0.51 11.49 -9.25
CA VAL A 99 -0.50 10.74 -10.01
C VAL A 99 0.09 9.47 -10.61
N LEU A 100 -0.59 8.35 -10.43
CA LEU A 100 -0.32 7.08 -11.11
C LEU A 100 -1.33 6.90 -12.23
N VAL A 101 -0.85 6.75 -13.44
CA VAL A 101 -1.65 6.49 -14.65
C VAL A 101 -1.21 5.19 -15.32
N GLY A 102 -2.03 4.64 -16.17
CA GLY A 102 -1.64 3.44 -16.91
C GLY A 102 -2.72 2.86 -17.81
N SER A 103 -2.33 1.82 -18.53
CA SER A 103 -3.20 1.09 -19.43
C SER A 103 -2.93 -0.41 -19.39
N ILE A 104 -3.92 -1.19 -19.80
CA ILE A 104 -3.87 -2.64 -19.90
C ILE A 104 -4.34 -3.02 -21.30
N GLU A 105 -3.47 -3.72 -22.02
CA GLU A 105 -3.72 -4.16 -23.39
C GLU A 105 -3.64 -5.68 -23.48
N PRO A 106 -4.71 -6.36 -23.97
CA PRO A 106 -4.68 -7.79 -24.20
C PRO A 106 -3.61 -8.19 -25.22
N GLN A 107 -2.94 -9.29 -24.96
CA GLN A 107 -1.99 -9.94 -25.86
C GLN A 107 -2.50 -11.32 -26.25
N ALA A 108 -1.81 -12.01 -27.12
CA ALA A 108 -2.16 -13.37 -27.51
C ALA A 108 -2.18 -14.33 -26.30
N GLY A 109 -3.22 -15.13 -26.20
CA GLY A 109 -3.48 -16.01 -25.04
C GLY A 109 -3.99 -15.24 -23.84
N ASP A 110 -3.83 -15.79 -22.64
CA ASP A 110 -4.20 -15.13 -21.38
C ASP A 110 -3.07 -14.22 -20.85
N ARG A 111 -2.55 -13.35 -21.74
CA ARG A 111 -1.48 -12.40 -21.42
C ARG A 111 -1.93 -10.97 -21.65
N TYR A 112 -1.37 -10.05 -20.87
CA TYR A 112 -1.75 -8.65 -20.85
C TYR A 112 -0.50 -7.78 -20.69
N LEU A 113 -0.34 -6.81 -21.59
CA LEU A 113 0.66 -5.76 -21.42
C LEU A 113 0.09 -4.70 -20.48
N VAL A 114 0.72 -4.55 -19.33
CA VAL A 114 0.41 -3.49 -18.37
C VAL A 114 1.48 -2.44 -18.45
N SER A 115 1.08 -1.20 -18.73
CA SER A 115 1.94 -0.03 -18.78
C SER A 115 1.49 0.95 -17.71
N TYR A 116 2.43 1.52 -16.96
CA TYR A 116 2.11 2.55 -15.97
C TYR A 116 3.22 3.58 -15.82
N GLU A 117 2.82 4.77 -15.39
CA GLU A 117 3.71 5.90 -15.10
C GLU A 117 3.30 6.55 -13.79
N LEU A 118 4.30 6.84 -12.96
CA LEU A 118 4.15 7.61 -11.72
C LEU A 118 4.69 9.01 -11.94
N ILE A 119 3.87 10.01 -11.70
CA ILE A 119 4.10 11.38 -12.15
C ILE A 119 4.07 12.33 -10.94
N ASP A 120 5.10 13.16 -10.83
CA ASP A 120 5.18 14.28 -9.89
C ASP A 120 4.45 15.48 -10.50
N VAL A 121 3.31 15.83 -9.91
CA VAL A 121 2.44 16.92 -10.40
C VAL A 121 3.11 18.28 -10.23
N LEU A 122 3.83 18.47 -9.10
CA LEU A 122 4.45 19.77 -8.80
C LEU A 122 5.60 20.04 -9.76
N LYS A 123 6.45 19.04 -10.03
CA LYS A 123 7.50 19.18 -11.04
C LYS A 123 6.94 19.42 -12.43
N GLY A 124 5.89 18.67 -12.82
CA GLY A 124 5.24 18.84 -14.09
C GLY A 124 4.59 20.21 -14.25
N GLN A 125 4.09 20.81 -13.17
CA GLN A 125 3.47 22.13 -13.20
C GLN A 125 4.50 23.27 -13.43
N VAL A 126 5.68 23.20 -12.82
CA VAL A 126 6.74 24.22 -12.96
C VAL A 126 7.13 24.41 -14.43
N ASP A 127 7.20 23.32 -15.18
CA ASP A 127 7.69 23.33 -16.56
C ASP A 127 6.57 23.12 -17.59
N ASN A 128 5.33 23.10 -17.17
CA ASN A 128 4.18 22.74 -18.00
C ASN A 128 4.40 21.41 -18.77
N GLY A 129 5.11 20.48 -18.12
CA GLY A 129 5.52 19.19 -18.70
C GLY A 129 6.64 19.28 -19.74
N GLN A 130 7.24 20.46 -19.95
CA GLN A 130 8.23 20.72 -20.97
C GLN A 130 9.56 21.26 -20.40
N ALA A 131 10.00 20.77 -19.26
CA ALA A 131 11.34 21.09 -18.77
C ALA A 131 12.37 20.76 -19.85
N LYS A 132 13.15 21.77 -20.27
CA LYS A 132 14.23 21.59 -21.25
C LYS A 132 15.54 21.55 -20.49
N VAL A 133 16.22 20.42 -20.55
CA VAL A 133 17.57 20.25 -19.99
C VAL A 133 18.59 20.34 -21.11
N LEU A 134 19.66 21.06 -20.87
CA LEU A 134 20.79 21.11 -21.79
C LEU A 134 21.58 19.80 -21.66
N LYS A 135 21.49 18.93 -22.67
CA LYS A 135 22.29 17.71 -22.75
C LYS A 135 23.13 17.76 -24.01
N ASP A 136 24.45 17.67 -23.84
CA ASP A 136 25.42 17.70 -24.93
C ASP A 136 25.28 18.93 -25.87
N GLY A 137 24.92 20.10 -25.31
CA GLY A 137 24.71 21.34 -26.06
C GLY A 137 23.35 21.48 -26.75
N ASN A 138 22.48 20.49 -26.65
CA ASN A 138 21.11 20.51 -27.19
C ASN A 138 20.06 20.60 -26.08
N LEU A 139 19.01 21.39 -26.32
CA LEU A 139 17.85 21.44 -25.43
C LEU A 139 16.97 20.21 -25.68
N VAL A 140 16.99 19.28 -24.71
CA VAL A 140 16.17 18.07 -24.74
C VAL A 140 15.02 18.23 -23.75
N SER A 141 13.81 17.81 -24.09
CA SER A 141 12.70 17.76 -23.14
C SER A 141 13.08 16.85 -21.96
N SER A 142 13.02 17.39 -20.76
CA SER A 142 13.23 16.62 -19.53
C SER A 142 11.91 15.97 -19.12
N ASN A 143 11.96 14.66 -18.86
CA ASN A 143 10.84 13.94 -18.26
C ASN A 143 11.05 13.80 -16.73
N ASP A 144 11.68 14.78 -16.08
CA ASP A 144 12.00 14.72 -14.64
C ASP A 144 10.76 14.66 -13.74
N HIS A 145 9.60 15.00 -14.28
CA HIS A 145 8.32 14.81 -13.63
C HIS A 145 7.84 13.35 -13.61
N VAL A 146 8.41 12.47 -14.44
CA VAL A 146 8.10 11.04 -14.45
C VAL A 146 9.02 10.31 -13.47
N LEU A 147 8.50 9.98 -12.28
CA LEU A 147 9.26 9.32 -11.21
C LEU A 147 9.55 7.85 -11.51
N ALA A 148 8.65 7.19 -12.21
CA ALA A 148 8.79 5.82 -12.68
C ALA A 148 7.89 5.59 -13.91
N ALA A 149 8.42 4.90 -14.91
CA ALA A 149 7.68 4.39 -16.06
C ALA A 149 8.06 2.92 -16.26
N ARG A 150 7.08 2.04 -16.38
CA ARG A 150 7.32 0.60 -16.56
C ARG A 150 6.26 -0.05 -17.44
N GLN A 151 6.68 -1.10 -18.11
CA GLN A 151 5.82 -1.98 -18.88
C GLN A 151 6.16 -3.42 -18.53
N ALA A 152 5.16 -4.29 -18.44
CA ALA A 152 5.36 -5.71 -18.25
C ALA A 152 4.22 -6.52 -18.88
N VAL A 153 4.54 -7.68 -19.40
CA VAL A 153 3.55 -8.67 -19.83
C VAL A 153 3.30 -9.63 -18.68
N ILE A 154 2.05 -9.73 -18.25
CA ILE A 154 1.60 -10.60 -17.15
C ILE A 154 0.53 -11.57 -17.62
N ASN A 155 0.30 -12.65 -16.88
CA ASN A 155 -0.84 -13.54 -17.13
C ASN A 155 -2.09 -13.03 -16.38
N GLY A 156 -3.28 -13.44 -16.84
CA GLY A 156 -4.54 -13.05 -16.20
C GLY A 156 -4.62 -13.38 -14.71
N ARG A 157 -4.08 -14.52 -14.29
CA ARG A 157 -4.03 -14.93 -12.88
C ARG A 157 -3.12 -14.06 -12.00
N ASP A 158 -2.18 -13.31 -12.60
CA ASP A 158 -1.14 -12.58 -11.87
C ASP A 158 -1.49 -11.10 -11.65
N PHE A 159 -2.68 -10.63 -12.10
CA PHE A 159 -3.11 -9.23 -12.00
C PHE A 159 -2.98 -8.68 -10.59
N ARG A 160 -3.49 -9.42 -9.60
CA ARG A 160 -3.45 -9.00 -8.22
C ARG A 160 -2.02 -8.89 -7.67
N GLN A 161 -1.21 -9.92 -7.91
CA GLN A 161 0.18 -9.92 -7.48
C GLN A 161 0.98 -8.80 -8.14
N TYR A 162 0.71 -8.52 -9.41
CA TYR A 162 1.35 -7.42 -10.12
C TYR A 162 0.90 -6.05 -9.60
N ALA A 163 -0.37 -5.89 -9.20
CA ALA A 163 -0.86 -4.69 -8.55
C ALA A 163 -0.11 -4.40 -7.23
N HIS A 164 0.07 -5.40 -6.37
CA HIS A 164 0.87 -5.27 -5.15
C HIS A 164 2.33 -4.89 -5.45
N ARG A 165 2.90 -5.41 -6.55
CA ARG A 165 4.24 -5.00 -7.00
C ARG A 165 4.29 -3.53 -7.43
N ILE A 166 3.26 -3.03 -8.11
CA ILE A 166 3.14 -1.61 -8.45
C ILE A 166 3.07 -0.79 -7.15
N SER A 167 2.25 -1.23 -6.19
CA SER A 167 2.13 -0.58 -4.87
C SER A 167 3.50 -0.47 -4.17
N ASP A 168 4.30 -1.55 -4.16
CA ASP A 168 5.66 -1.55 -3.59
C ASP A 168 6.55 -0.52 -4.27
N ILE A 169 6.54 -0.45 -5.61
CA ILE A 169 7.35 0.48 -6.38
C ILE A 169 6.93 1.93 -6.14
N VAL A 170 5.63 2.20 -6.13
CA VAL A 170 5.08 3.54 -5.86
C VAL A 170 5.46 3.97 -4.44
N TYR A 171 5.26 3.10 -3.46
CA TYR A 171 5.59 3.37 -2.07
C TYR A 171 7.08 3.68 -1.90
N GLU A 172 7.96 2.85 -2.45
CA GLU A 172 9.41 3.03 -2.38
C GLU A 172 9.86 4.33 -3.05
N LYS A 173 9.31 4.65 -4.23
CA LYS A 173 9.63 5.89 -4.94
C LYS A 173 9.23 7.15 -4.16
N LEU A 174 8.13 7.11 -3.44
CA LEU A 174 7.58 8.27 -2.73
C LEU A 174 8.06 8.40 -1.28
N THR A 175 8.49 7.30 -0.66
CA THR A 175 8.90 7.29 0.77
C THR A 175 10.39 7.01 0.96
N GLY A 176 11.08 6.48 -0.06
CA GLY A 176 12.45 5.99 0.06
C GLY A 176 12.58 4.65 0.81
N VAL A 177 11.47 4.07 1.27
CA VAL A 177 11.43 2.81 2.01
C VAL A 177 10.75 1.74 1.17
N ARG A 178 11.31 0.54 1.14
CA ARG A 178 10.74 -0.57 0.39
C ARG A 178 9.34 -0.90 0.90
N GLY A 179 8.39 -1.09 -0.01
CA GLY A 179 7.05 -1.56 0.29
C GLY A 179 7.04 -3.05 0.72
N ALA A 180 5.97 -3.46 1.38
CA ALA A 180 5.77 -4.83 1.85
C ALA A 180 4.45 -5.45 1.36
N PHE A 181 3.87 -4.89 0.29
CA PHE A 181 2.55 -5.31 -0.21
C PHE A 181 2.56 -6.69 -0.90
N LEU A 182 3.73 -7.14 -1.39
CA LEU A 182 3.94 -8.49 -1.93
C LEU A 182 4.19 -9.55 -0.85
N THR A 183 4.22 -9.18 0.42
CA THR A 183 4.48 -10.13 1.51
C THR A 183 3.24 -10.95 1.81
N LYS A 184 3.45 -12.08 2.48
CA LYS A 184 2.39 -12.94 3.00
C LYS A 184 2.40 -12.90 4.52
N ILE A 185 1.22 -13.03 5.10
CA ILE A 185 1.04 -13.17 6.54
C ILE A 185 0.65 -14.62 6.85
N ALA A 186 1.22 -15.15 7.91
CA ALA A 186 0.83 -16.45 8.46
C ALA A 186 0.23 -16.22 9.85
N TYR A 187 -0.94 -16.79 10.08
CA TYR A 187 -1.63 -16.66 11.36
C TYR A 187 -2.41 -17.94 11.69
N VAL A 188 -2.76 -18.09 12.96
CA VAL A 188 -3.52 -19.24 13.43
C VAL A 188 -4.93 -18.78 13.77
N ILE A 189 -5.92 -19.39 13.12
CA ILE A 189 -7.31 -19.27 13.52
C ILE A 189 -7.55 -20.25 14.66
N VAL A 190 -8.04 -19.75 15.78
CA VAL A 190 -8.46 -20.55 16.92
C VAL A 190 -9.99 -20.60 16.89
N ARG A 191 -10.53 -21.80 16.72
CA ARG A 191 -11.97 -22.05 16.83
C ARG A 191 -12.30 -22.51 18.24
N ASP A 192 -13.57 -22.48 18.59
CA ASP A 192 -14.04 -22.98 19.89
C ASP A 192 -13.59 -24.43 20.09
N ARG A 193 -12.83 -24.64 21.18
CA ARG A 193 -12.22 -25.95 21.52
C ARG A 193 -13.28 -26.98 21.90
N ASP A 194 -14.41 -26.53 22.41
CA ASP A 194 -15.46 -27.42 22.92
C ASP A 194 -16.36 -27.95 21.81
N THR A 195 -16.36 -27.29 20.63
CA THR A 195 -17.24 -27.64 19.50
C THR A 195 -16.50 -28.21 18.29
N VAL A 196 -15.16 -28.11 18.24
CA VAL A 196 -14.37 -28.51 17.06
C VAL A 196 -13.20 -29.42 17.47
N GLU A 197 -13.11 -30.60 16.84
CA GLU A 197 -12.04 -31.57 17.07
C GLU A 197 -10.63 -31.00 16.79
N LYS A 198 -10.51 -30.10 15.78
CA LYS A 198 -9.25 -29.43 15.39
C LYS A 198 -9.41 -27.93 15.53
N PRO A 199 -9.23 -27.36 16.73
CA PRO A 199 -9.51 -25.95 17.01
C PRO A 199 -8.47 -24.99 16.41
N TYR A 200 -7.31 -25.45 16.01
CA TYR A 200 -6.23 -24.62 15.46
C TYR A 200 -6.07 -24.86 13.95
N GLN A 201 -6.09 -23.78 13.17
CA GLN A 201 -5.87 -23.84 11.74
C GLN A 201 -4.81 -22.80 11.35
N LEU A 202 -3.67 -23.26 10.81
CA LEU A 202 -2.68 -22.38 10.23
C LEU A 202 -3.20 -21.87 8.87
N VAL A 203 -3.18 -20.56 8.69
CA VAL A 203 -3.61 -19.89 7.47
C VAL A 203 -2.48 -19.00 6.98
N ILE A 204 -2.23 -19.04 5.68
CA ILE A 204 -1.35 -18.10 5.00
C ILE A 204 -2.22 -17.27 4.07
N ALA A 205 -2.06 -15.96 4.10
CA ALA A 205 -2.78 -15.03 3.24
C ALA A 205 -1.82 -14.03 2.59
N ASP A 206 -2.27 -13.38 1.54
CA ASP A 206 -1.60 -12.17 1.10
C ASP A 206 -1.69 -11.10 2.20
N TYR A 207 -0.80 -10.11 2.16
CA TYR A 207 -0.69 -9.03 3.13
C TYR A 207 -2.04 -8.38 3.48
N ASP A 208 -2.95 -8.30 2.53
CA ASP A 208 -4.28 -7.69 2.67
C ASP A 208 -5.39 -8.66 3.12
N GLY A 209 -5.02 -9.88 3.50
CA GLY A 209 -5.94 -10.92 3.96
C GLY A 209 -6.68 -11.66 2.84
N CYS A 210 -6.40 -11.36 1.59
CA CYS A 210 -6.98 -12.09 0.45
C CYS A 210 -6.18 -13.36 0.12
N LEU A 211 -6.75 -14.22 -0.73
CA LEU A 211 -6.12 -15.48 -1.17
C LEU A 211 -5.65 -16.34 0.02
N LEU A 212 -6.58 -16.74 0.84
CA LEU A 212 -6.31 -17.61 1.98
C LEU A 212 -5.85 -19.00 1.51
N TYR A 213 -4.66 -19.39 1.92
CA TYR A 213 -4.14 -20.75 1.77
C TYR A 213 -4.17 -21.42 3.14
N THR A 214 -4.95 -22.47 3.26
CA THR A 214 -4.95 -23.30 4.45
C THR A 214 -3.90 -24.41 4.29
N SER A 215 -3.01 -24.53 5.26
CA SER A 215 -2.13 -25.69 5.29
C SER A 215 -2.94 -26.94 5.63
N PRO A 216 -2.84 -28.03 4.87
CA PRO A 216 -3.32 -29.32 5.34
C PRO A 216 -2.62 -29.63 6.67
N SER A 217 -3.38 -30.21 7.62
CA SER A 217 -2.81 -30.59 8.92
C SER A 217 -1.58 -31.48 8.72
N PRO A 218 -0.51 -31.34 9.51
CA PRO A 218 0.62 -32.25 9.46
C PRO A 218 0.25 -33.74 9.55
N ARG A 219 -0.89 -34.04 10.17
CA ARG A 219 -1.45 -35.40 10.20
C ARG A 219 -1.96 -35.88 8.83
N ASP A 220 -2.44 -35.00 7.97
CA ASP A 220 -2.92 -35.37 6.63
C ASP A 220 -1.73 -35.79 5.73
N TYR A 221 -0.54 -35.22 5.98
CA TYR A 221 0.70 -35.64 5.32
C TYR A 221 1.22 -36.99 5.83
N ALA A 222 1.02 -37.31 7.10
CA ALA A 222 1.42 -38.61 7.66
C ALA A 222 0.52 -39.75 7.17
N ALA A 223 -0.78 -39.50 7.04
CA ALA A 223 -1.74 -40.49 6.55
C ALA A 223 -1.55 -40.84 5.05
N SER A 224 -1.08 -39.87 4.24
CA SER A 224 -0.82 -40.11 2.81
C SER A 224 0.50 -40.84 2.52
N ARG A 225 1.37 -41.06 3.52
CA ARG A 225 2.65 -41.74 3.39
C ARG A 225 2.71 -43.11 4.03
N MET A 226 1.62 -43.63 4.59
CA MET A 226 1.61 -45.02 5.02
C MET A 226 1.53 -45.92 3.78
N PRO A 227 2.55 -46.74 3.47
CA PRO A 227 2.41 -47.76 2.47
C PRO A 227 1.31 -48.71 2.94
N SER A 228 0.34 -48.99 2.08
CA SER A 228 -0.58 -50.07 2.34
C SER A 228 0.23 -51.36 2.47
N SER A 229 0.43 -51.80 3.70
CA SER A 229 0.98 -53.13 3.96
C SER A 229 -0.04 -54.16 3.45
N ALA A 230 0.35 -54.87 2.42
CA ALA A 230 -0.31 -56.05 1.92
C ALA A 230 -0.51 -57.09 3.00
#